data_2f749833f72557953c66cf0d9c0d308b
#
_entry.id   2f749833f72557953c66cf0d9c0d308b
#
_cell.length_a   1.000
_cell.length_b   1.000
_cell.length_c   1.000
_cell.angle_alpha   90.00
_cell.angle_beta   90.00
_cell.angle_gamma   90.00
#
_symmetry.space_group_name_H-M   'P 1'
#
loop_
_entity.id
_entity.type
_entity.pdbx_description
1 polymer ?
#
loop_
_entity_poly.entity_id
_entity_poly.type
_entity_poly.pdbx_seq_one_letter_code
_entity_poly.pdbx_strand_id
1 'polypeptide(L)'
;PLETKLGRKRKVNQSTCNKDFSCVDGFCPSFVTVQGAKIKKRKVTPASDLPMNIFNKLPNPKEINIEKPFDIVVTGIGGTGVVTIGALIGMASHIENKGVSVLDQVGVAQKGGAVLSHIRIASSPKDIHSVKVGKTSADLILGCDMVVVASSPVRELMNINTTQSIINDHETPVAGFVLDPDHSFGGKRIRQIIEKSSKETNFIN
;
A
#
# COMPACT_ATOMS: atom_id res chain seq x y z
N PRO A 1 -3.63 -19.63 8.63
CA PRO A 1 -3.74 -20.50 9.80
C PRO A 1 -2.73 -20.14 10.87
N LEU A 2 -2.99 -20.56 12.10
CA LEU A 2 -2.12 -20.36 13.26
C LEU A 2 -1.95 -21.72 13.95
N GLU A 3 -0.71 -22.17 14.09
CA GLU A 3 -0.42 -23.37 14.87
C GLU A 3 -0.49 -23.06 16.37
N THR A 4 -1.24 -23.87 17.10
CA THR A 4 -1.42 -23.72 18.54
C THR A 4 -1.23 -25.06 19.25
N LYS A 5 -1.06 -25.03 20.56
CA LYS A 5 -1.03 -26.27 21.41
C LYS A 5 -2.32 -27.09 21.31
N LEU A 6 -3.41 -26.49 20.83
CA LEU A 6 -4.72 -27.13 20.62
C LEU A 6 -4.96 -27.45 19.13
N GLY A 7 -3.91 -27.55 18.32
CA GLY A 7 -3.93 -27.79 16.89
C GLY A 7 -4.03 -26.53 16.05
N ARG A 8 -4.11 -26.72 14.75
CA ARG A 8 -4.19 -25.64 13.76
C ARG A 8 -5.51 -24.88 13.89
N LYS A 9 -5.41 -23.56 14.02
CA LYS A 9 -6.56 -22.65 14.13
C LYS A 9 -6.50 -21.56 13.04
N ARG A 10 -7.63 -20.91 12.78
CA ARG A 10 -7.72 -19.73 11.92
C ARG A 10 -7.73 -18.47 12.77
N LYS A 11 -7.20 -17.40 12.27
CA LYS A 11 -7.31 -16.06 12.88
C LYS A 11 -7.80 -15.07 11.83
N VAL A 12 -8.46 -14.01 12.29
CA VAL A 12 -8.87 -12.89 11.45
C VAL A 12 -7.63 -12.07 11.08
N ASN A 13 -7.46 -11.79 9.79
CA ASN A 13 -6.43 -10.85 9.35
C ASN A 13 -6.84 -9.43 9.74
N GLN A 14 -6.06 -8.79 10.61
CA GLN A 14 -6.38 -7.48 11.16
C GLN A 14 -6.25 -6.34 10.14
N SER A 15 -5.46 -6.52 9.08
CA SER A 15 -5.30 -5.50 8.04
C SER A 15 -6.47 -5.46 7.06
N THR A 16 -7.17 -6.59 6.87
CA THR A 16 -8.32 -6.68 5.96
C THR A 16 -9.67 -6.63 6.68
N CYS A 17 -9.67 -6.55 8.01
CA CYS A 17 -10.88 -6.48 8.81
C CYS A 17 -11.36 -5.04 8.95
N ASN A 18 -12.64 -4.79 8.70
CA ASN A 18 -13.27 -3.47 8.91
C ASN A 18 -13.31 -3.03 10.38
N LYS A 19 -13.15 -4.00 11.31
CA LYS A 19 -13.22 -3.78 12.76
C LYS A 19 -14.56 -3.22 13.26
N ASP A 20 -15.62 -3.47 12.49
CA ASP A 20 -17.01 -3.13 12.87
C ASP A 20 -17.61 -4.15 13.85
N PHE A 21 -16.93 -5.28 14.02
CA PHE A 21 -17.30 -6.38 14.92
C PHE A 21 -18.67 -7.01 14.66
N SER A 22 -19.34 -6.70 13.55
CA SER A 22 -20.64 -7.29 13.19
C SER A 22 -20.62 -8.82 13.10
N CYS A 23 -19.45 -9.41 12.82
CA CYS A 23 -19.25 -10.85 12.82
C CYS A 23 -19.37 -11.49 14.20
N VAL A 24 -19.30 -10.74 15.29
CA VAL A 24 -19.43 -11.25 16.67
C VAL A 24 -20.90 -11.57 16.98
N ASP A 25 -21.84 -10.91 16.33
CA ASP A 25 -23.27 -11.14 16.47
C ASP A 25 -23.74 -12.40 15.70
N GLY A 26 -22.87 -12.91 14.82
CA GLY A 26 -23.11 -14.16 14.09
C GLY A 26 -22.56 -15.38 14.83
N PHE A 27 -23.19 -16.55 14.58
CA PHE A 27 -22.64 -17.80 15.08
C PHE A 27 -21.38 -18.16 14.30
N CYS A 28 -20.21 -18.09 14.95
CA CYS A 28 -18.95 -18.54 14.40
C CYS A 28 -18.16 -19.34 15.44
N PRO A 29 -17.89 -20.65 15.22
CA PRO A 29 -17.16 -21.47 16.16
C PRO A 29 -15.68 -21.06 16.32
N SER A 30 -15.20 -20.14 15.50
CA SER A 30 -13.83 -19.61 15.60
C SER A 30 -13.70 -18.46 16.59
N PHE A 31 -14.80 -17.93 17.10
CA PHE A 31 -14.77 -16.87 18.12
C PHE A 31 -14.80 -17.47 19.51
N VAL A 32 -14.01 -16.88 20.38
CA VAL A 32 -13.99 -17.17 21.81
C VAL A 32 -14.30 -15.89 22.55
N THR A 33 -15.34 -15.90 23.37
CA THR A 33 -15.67 -14.80 24.27
C THR A 33 -14.97 -15.00 25.61
N VAL A 34 -14.33 -13.96 26.10
CA VAL A 34 -13.68 -13.96 27.42
C VAL A 34 -14.50 -13.08 28.36
N GLN A 35 -15.19 -13.70 29.31
CA GLN A 35 -15.99 -12.99 30.31
C GLN A 35 -15.10 -12.39 31.40
N GLY A 36 -15.45 -11.18 31.86
CA GLY A 36 -14.72 -10.51 32.94
C GLY A 36 -13.38 -9.89 32.54
N ALA A 37 -12.95 -10.03 31.29
CA ALA A 37 -11.74 -9.39 30.78
C ALA A 37 -12.01 -7.95 30.32
N LYS A 38 -11.01 -7.10 30.49
CA LYS A 38 -11.00 -5.76 29.89
C LYS A 38 -9.93 -5.69 28.81
N ILE A 39 -10.28 -5.11 27.66
CA ILE A 39 -9.31 -4.88 26.57
C ILE A 39 -8.18 -4.00 27.11
N LYS A 40 -6.95 -4.52 27.07
CA LYS A 40 -5.77 -3.72 27.38
C LYS A 40 -5.60 -2.65 26.31
N LYS A 41 -6.02 -1.43 26.61
CA LYS A 41 -5.76 -0.29 25.72
C LYS A 41 -4.24 -0.10 25.62
N ARG A 42 -3.69 -0.12 24.41
CA ARG A 42 -2.32 0.38 24.19
C ARG A 42 -2.29 1.83 24.72
N LYS A 43 -1.29 2.13 25.56
CA LYS A 43 -0.97 3.53 25.83
C LYS A 43 -0.50 4.11 24.48
N VAL A 44 -1.37 4.87 23.84
CA VAL A 44 -0.98 5.66 22.68
C VAL A 44 -0.12 6.78 23.25
N THR A 45 1.16 6.75 22.93
CA THR A 45 2.02 7.92 23.21
C THR A 45 1.46 9.05 22.35
N PRO A 46 0.97 10.15 22.93
CA PRO A 46 0.50 11.29 22.14
C PRO A 46 1.60 11.72 21.18
N ALA A 47 1.23 12.17 19.98
CA ALA A 47 2.21 12.68 19.02
C ALA A 47 3.06 13.82 19.58
N SER A 48 2.52 14.56 20.58
CA SER A 48 3.23 15.57 21.38
C SER A 48 4.40 15.01 22.19
N ASP A 49 4.38 13.74 22.54
CA ASP A 49 5.41 13.09 23.36
C ASP A 49 6.49 12.39 22.52
N LEU A 50 6.34 12.41 21.19
CA LEU A 50 7.42 12.00 20.29
C LEU A 50 8.54 13.05 20.38
N PRO A 51 9.79 12.62 20.66
CA PRO A 51 10.90 13.57 20.74
C PRO A 51 11.02 14.31 19.40
N MET A 52 10.68 15.59 19.35
CA MET A 52 10.79 16.44 18.16
C MET A 52 12.21 16.44 17.57
N ASN A 53 13.22 16.14 18.39
CA ASN A 53 14.60 15.99 17.95
C ASN A 53 14.84 14.79 17.01
N ILE A 54 13.94 13.81 16.94
CA ILE A 54 14.04 12.72 15.96
C ILE A 54 13.84 13.28 14.55
N PHE A 55 12.84 14.13 14.36
CA PHE A 55 12.56 14.74 13.06
C PHE A 55 13.66 15.72 12.64
N ASN A 56 14.24 16.44 13.58
CA ASN A 56 15.35 17.36 13.31
C ASN A 56 16.67 16.67 12.90
N LYS A 57 16.78 15.36 13.11
CA LYS A 57 17.95 14.56 12.72
C LYS A 57 17.79 13.92 11.34
N LEU A 58 16.59 13.98 10.75
CA LEU A 58 16.39 13.45 9.41
C LEU A 58 17.11 14.35 8.40
N PRO A 59 17.80 13.76 7.40
CA PRO A 59 18.39 14.55 6.34
C PRO A 59 17.29 15.26 5.55
N ASN A 60 17.53 16.48 5.15
CA ASN A 60 16.62 17.16 4.23
C ASN A 60 16.51 16.36 2.93
N PRO A 61 15.28 16.16 2.42
CA PRO A 61 15.11 15.51 1.13
C PRO A 61 15.82 16.33 0.04
N LYS A 62 16.39 15.64 -0.94
CA LYS A 62 16.92 16.32 -2.12
C LYS A 62 15.77 16.94 -2.89
N GLU A 63 15.92 18.21 -3.24
CA GLU A 63 14.98 18.84 -4.15
C GLU A 63 15.06 18.15 -5.52
N ILE A 64 13.90 17.74 -6.02
CA ILE A 64 13.78 17.15 -7.35
C ILE A 64 13.50 18.28 -8.32
N ASN A 65 14.37 18.47 -9.30
CA ASN A 65 14.08 19.40 -10.40
C ASN A 65 12.98 18.77 -11.29
N ILE A 66 11.82 19.43 -11.34
CA ILE A 66 10.66 18.98 -12.09
C ILE A 66 10.67 19.66 -13.47
N GLU A 67 11.67 19.38 -14.31
CA GLU A 67 11.70 19.81 -15.72
C GLU A 67 10.70 18.99 -16.57
N LYS A 68 10.41 17.78 -16.14
CA LYS A 68 9.40 16.89 -16.72
C LYS A 68 8.43 16.49 -15.63
N PRO A 69 7.18 16.12 -15.98
CA PRO A 69 6.26 15.59 -15.00
C PRO A 69 6.89 14.42 -14.24
N PHE A 70 6.79 14.43 -12.92
CA PHE A 70 7.19 13.33 -12.05
C PHE A 70 6.01 12.41 -11.85
N ASP A 71 6.15 11.17 -12.27
CA ASP A 71 5.08 10.20 -12.39
C ASP A 71 5.11 9.20 -11.22
N ILE A 72 4.09 9.26 -10.37
CA ILE A 72 3.93 8.37 -9.22
C ILE A 72 2.75 7.42 -9.47
N VAL A 73 2.94 6.16 -9.14
CA VAL A 73 1.82 5.19 -9.09
C VAL A 73 1.71 4.63 -7.69
N VAL A 74 0.57 4.89 -7.06
CA VAL A 74 0.21 4.24 -5.79
C VAL A 74 -0.67 3.05 -6.11
N THR A 75 -0.36 1.89 -5.57
CA THR A 75 -1.10 0.68 -5.89
C THR A 75 -1.22 -0.28 -4.70
N GLY A 76 -2.29 -1.04 -4.69
CA GLY A 76 -2.54 -2.02 -3.63
C GLY A 76 -3.91 -2.68 -3.78
N ILE A 77 -4.27 -3.46 -2.79
CA ILE A 77 -5.60 -4.06 -2.68
C ILE A 77 -6.58 -3.01 -2.16
N GLY A 78 -7.82 -3.04 -2.65
CA GLY A 78 -8.90 -2.17 -2.15
C GLY A 78 -9.02 -2.23 -0.62
N GLY A 79 -9.02 -1.06 0.02
CA GLY A 79 -9.00 -0.90 1.49
C GLY A 79 -7.62 -0.66 2.10
N THR A 80 -6.53 -0.69 1.32
CA THR A 80 -5.16 -0.39 1.81
C THR A 80 -4.80 1.09 1.78
N GLY A 81 -5.76 1.96 1.43
CA GLY A 81 -5.58 3.41 1.46
C GLY A 81 -4.99 4.04 0.19
N VAL A 82 -4.92 3.30 -0.93
CA VAL A 82 -4.36 3.78 -2.20
C VAL A 82 -4.92 5.13 -2.63
N VAL A 83 -6.25 5.25 -2.69
CA VAL A 83 -6.94 6.49 -3.09
C VAL A 83 -6.67 7.63 -2.09
N THR A 84 -6.62 7.32 -0.80
CA THR A 84 -6.32 8.31 0.25
C THR A 84 -4.91 8.86 0.11
N ILE A 85 -3.93 7.99 -0.15
CA ILE A 85 -2.54 8.40 -0.38
C ILE A 85 -2.46 9.27 -1.63
N GLY A 86 -3.14 8.87 -2.72
CA GLY A 86 -3.21 9.65 -3.96
C GLY A 86 -3.78 11.05 -3.73
N ALA A 87 -4.89 11.15 -3.00
CA ALA A 87 -5.51 12.43 -2.65
C ALA A 87 -4.61 13.31 -1.77
N LEU A 88 -3.91 12.73 -0.79
CA LEU A 88 -2.97 13.47 0.07
C LEU A 88 -1.79 14.03 -0.73
N ILE A 89 -1.19 13.23 -1.61
CA ILE A 89 -0.09 13.68 -2.48
C ILE A 89 -0.59 14.78 -3.43
N GLY A 90 -1.77 14.59 -4.01
CA GLY A 90 -2.40 15.59 -4.88
C GLY A 90 -2.63 16.92 -4.16
N MET A 91 -3.18 16.89 -2.95
CA MET A 91 -3.40 18.08 -2.14
C MET A 91 -2.09 18.76 -1.73
N ALA A 92 -1.08 17.99 -1.31
CA ALA A 92 0.22 18.53 -0.97
C ALA A 92 0.86 19.25 -2.17
N SER A 93 0.81 18.65 -3.35
CA SER A 93 1.32 19.28 -4.59
C SER A 93 0.57 20.56 -4.94
N HIS A 94 -0.75 20.59 -4.72
CA HIS A 94 -1.57 21.78 -4.94
C HIS A 94 -1.18 22.92 -3.97
N ILE A 95 -0.98 22.60 -2.69
CA ILE A 95 -0.54 23.57 -1.67
C ILE A 95 0.84 24.16 -2.03
N GLU A 96 1.71 23.35 -2.62
CA GLU A 96 3.02 23.80 -3.13
C GLU A 96 2.96 24.56 -4.48
N ASN A 97 1.76 24.88 -4.97
CA ASN A 97 1.53 25.54 -6.26
C ASN A 97 2.11 24.78 -7.46
N LYS A 98 2.15 23.45 -7.39
CA LYS A 98 2.55 22.57 -8.51
C LYS A 98 1.34 22.22 -9.37
N GLY A 99 1.60 21.92 -10.64
CA GLY A 99 0.62 21.20 -11.47
C GLY A 99 0.47 19.78 -10.97
N VAL A 100 -0.76 19.31 -10.80
CA VAL A 100 -1.00 17.93 -10.36
C VAL A 100 -2.24 17.35 -11.05
N SER A 101 -2.15 16.08 -11.41
CA SER A 101 -3.29 15.26 -11.86
C SER A 101 -3.29 13.97 -11.07
N VAL A 102 -4.48 13.57 -10.60
CA VAL A 102 -4.70 12.30 -9.90
C VAL A 102 -5.80 11.53 -10.63
N LEU A 103 -5.51 10.30 -11.02
CA LEU A 103 -6.46 9.40 -11.66
C LEU A 103 -6.51 8.08 -10.90
N ASP A 104 -7.64 7.82 -10.26
CA ASP A 104 -7.87 6.56 -9.56
C ASP A 104 -8.54 5.54 -10.48
N GLN A 105 -7.94 4.36 -10.59
CA GLN A 105 -8.49 3.20 -11.26
C GLN A 105 -8.89 2.16 -10.21
N VAL A 106 -10.18 2.08 -9.95
CA VAL A 106 -10.76 1.14 -9.00
C VAL A 106 -11.35 -0.04 -9.77
N GLY A 107 -11.01 -1.25 -9.37
CA GLY A 107 -11.61 -2.47 -9.94
C GLY A 107 -13.08 -2.61 -9.59
N VAL A 108 -13.81 -3.42 -10.38
CA VAL A 108 -15.23 -3.72 -10.17
C VAL A 108 -15.46 -4.55 -8.88
N ALA A 109 -14.43 -5.21 -8.38
CA ALA A 109 -14.52 -5.99 -7.15
C ALA A 109 -14.66 -5.06 -5.92
N GLN A 110 -15.77 -5.15 -5.22
CA GLN A 110 -16.07 -4.33 -4.05
C GLN A 110 -15.11 -4.55 -2.86
N LYS A 111 -14.44 -5.71 -2.79
CA LYS A 111 -13.40 -6.02 -1.79
C LYS A 111 -12.26 -6.80 -2.44
N GLY A 112 -11.02 -6.44 -2.09
CA GLY A 112 -9.84 -7.21 -2.49
C GLY A 112 -9.43 -7.07 -3.97
N GLY A 113 -10.07 -6.18 -4.74
CA GLY A 113 -9.63 -5.86 -6.10
C GLY A 113 -8.39 -4.96 -6.12
N ALA A 114 -7.62 -5.05 -7.20
CA ALA A 114 -6.49 -4.17 -7.41
C ALA A 114 -6.96 -2.72 -7.62
N VAL A 115 -6.29 -1.78 -6.97
CA VAL A 115 -6.51 -0.34 -7.10
C VAL A 115 -5.20 0.32 -7.50
N LEU A 116 -5.26 1.23 -8.46
CA LEU A 116 -4.15 2.04 -8.91
C LEU A 116 -4.56 3.51 -8.85
N SER A 117 -3.68 4.35 -8.32
CA SER A 117 -3.79 5.81 -8.41
C SER A 117 -2.59 6.33 -9.19
N HIS A 118 -2.83 6.93 -10.35
CA HIS A 118 -1.82 7.57 -11.17
C HIS A 118 -1.74 9.04 -10.77
N ILE A 119 -0.58 9.48 -10.35
CA ILE A 119 -0.33 10.85 -9.90
C ILE A 119 0.76 11.42 -10.78
N ARG A 120 0.50 12.56 -11.39
CA ARG A 120 1.48 13.28 -12.20
C ARG A 120 1.67 14.67 -11.62
N ILE A 121 2.91 15.01 -11.26
CA ILE A 121 3.28 16.28 -10.66
C ILE A 121 4.19 17.01 -11.64
N ALA A 122 3.88 18.27 -11.94
CA ALA A 122 4.66 19.11 -12.83
C ALA A 122 4.87 20.50 -12.24
N SER A 123 5.77 21.26 -12.79
CA SER A 123 6.00 22.65 -12.39
C SER A 123 4.75 23.53 -12.61
N SER A 124 3.97 23.23 -13.64
CA SER A 124 2.73 23.95 -13.97
C SER A 124 1.65 22.96 -14.44
N PRO A 125 0.35 23.25 -14.23
CA PRO A 125 -0.74 22.42 -14.79
C PRO A 125 -0.68 22.28 -16.32
N LYS A 126 -0.10 23.26 -17.01
CA LYS A 126 0.03 23.24 -18.48
C LYS A 126 1.01 22.17 -18.98
N ASP A 127 1.90 21.68 -18.11
CA ASP A 127 2.91 20.68 -18.46
C ASP A 127 2.36 19.25 -18.35
N ILE A 128 1.11 19.10 -17.87
CA ILE A 128 0.46 17.80 -17.73
C ILE A 128 -0.43 17.55 -18.96
N HIS A 129 0.07 16.74 -19.88
CA HIS A 129 -0.64 16.44 -21.12
C HIS A 129 -1.44 15.14 -21.10
N SER A 130 -1.33 14.36 -20.04
CA SER A 130 -2.05 13.10 -19.83
C SER A 130 -2.29 12.87 -18.37
N VAL A 131 -3.42 12.30 -18.01
CA VAL A 131 -3.76 11.97 -16.61
C VAL A 131 -3.22 10.59 -16.20
N LYS A 132 -2.94 9.71 -17.17
CA LYS A 132 -2.46 8.35 -16.94
C LYS A 132 -0.95 8.28 -17.14
N VAL A 133 -0.25 7.67 -16.18
CA VAL A 133 1.16 7.31 -16.32
C VAL A 133 1.33 6.29 -17.45
N GLY A 134 2.23 6.56 -18.36
CA GLY A 134 2.50 5.71 -19.52
C GLY A 134 3.31 4.46 -19.16
N LYS A 135 3.43 3.54 -20.14
CA LYS A 135 4.30 2.38 -19.99
C LYS A 135 5.74 2.83 -19.80
N THR A 136 6.46 2.17 -18.90
CA THR A 136 7.87 2.44 -18.56
C THR A 136 8.18 3.88 -18.12
N SER A 137 7.15 4.63 -17.69
CA SER A 137 7.27 6.06 -17.36
C SER A 137 7.17 6.37 -15.87
N ALA A 138 6.82 5.41 -15.02
CA ALA A 138 6.74 5.66 -13.59
C ALA A 138 8.13 5.97 -13.00
N ASP A 139 8.24 7.11 -12.31
CA ASP A 139 9.43 7.47 -11.54
C ASP A 139 9.40 6.81 -10.16
N LEU A 140 8.21 6.74 -9.54
CA LEU A 140 8.03 6.16 -8.21
C LEU A 140 6.82 5.23 -8.18
N ILE A 141 7.02 4.04 -7.60
CA ILE A 141 5.94 3.12 -7.23
C ILE A 141 5.81 3.10 -5.70
N LEU A 142 4.62 3.43 -5.20
CA LEU A 142 4.25 3.24 -3.80
C LEU A 142 3.31 2.05 -3.70
N GLY A 143 3.86 0.91 -3.31
CA GLY A 143 3.12 -0.35 -3.23
C GLY A 143 2.57 -0.60 -1.82
N CYS A 144 1.26 -0.45 -1.63
CA CYS A 144 0.58 -0.83 -0.39
C CYS A 144 0.41 -2.35 -0.26
N ASP A 145 0.61 -3.09 -1.37
CA ASP A 145 0.55 -4.54 -1.43
C ASP A 145 1.45 -5.07 -2.54
N MET A 146 2.32 -6.02 -2.23
CA MET A 146 3.30 -6.50 -3.20
C MET A 146 2.73 -7.42 -4.28
N VAL A 147 1.58 -8.07 -4.07
CA VAL A 147 0.94 -8.92 -5.09
C VAL A 147 0.44 -8.06 -6.24
N VAL A 148 -0.19 -6.94 -5.91
CA VAL A 148 -0.68 -5.99 -6.93
C VAL A 148 0.50 -5.33 -7.64
N VAL A 149 1.57 -4.95 -6.93
CA VAL A 149 2.79 -4.39 -7.56
C VAL A 149 3.41 -5.38 -8.54
N ALA A 150 3.47 -6.66 -8.21
CA ALA A 150 4.02 -7.70 -9.09
C ALA A 150 3.12 -8.06 -10.28
N SER A 151 1.91 -7.54 -10.36
CA SER A 151 0.98 -7.78 -11.46
C SER A 151 1.49 -7.14 -12.79
N SER A 152 1.11 -7.72 -13.91
CA SER A 152 1.54 -7.23 -15.25
C SER A 152 1.17 -5.76 -15.49
N PRO A 153 -0.06 -5.29 -15.15
CA PRO A 153 -0.44 -3.90 -15.39
C PRO A 153 0.45 -2.88 -14.66
N VAL A 154 0.92 -3.20 -13.45
CA VAL A 154 1.79 -2.31 -12.69
C VAL A 154 3.23 -2.39 -13.19
N ARG A 155 3.74 -3.60 -13.43
CA ARG A 155 5.10 -3.79 -13.95
C ARG A 155 5.34 -3.14 -15.30
N GLU A 156 4.32 -3.08 -16.16
CA GLU A 156 4.41 -2.40 -17.45
C GLU A 156 4.63 -0.88 -17.32
N LEU A 157 4.30 -0.29 -16.18
CA LEU A 157 4.56 1.12 -15.90
C LEU A 157 5.98 1.38 -15.41
N MET A 158 6.65 0.34 -14.90
CA MET A 158 7.99 0.42 -14.32
C MET A 158 9.08 0.39 -15.39
N ASN A 159 10.20 1.01 -15.05
CA ASN A 159 11.42 1.02 -15.87
C ASN A 159 12.62 0.64 -14.98
N ILE A 160 13.32 -0.43 -15.34
CA ILE A 160 14.45 -0.95 -14.59
C ILE A 160 15.59 0.06 -14.39
N ASN A 161 15.68 1.08 -15.24
CA ASN A 161 16.75 2.06 -15.18
C ASN A 161 16.40 3.32 -14.39
N THR A 162 15.10 3.59 -14.17
CA THR A 162 14.65 4.88 -13.59
C THR A 162 13.72 4.73 -12.40
N THR A 163 12.81 3.74 -12.43
CA THR A 163 11.76 3.63 -11.41
C THR A 163 12.33 3.27 -10.05
N GLN A 164 12.00 4.06 -9.04
CA GLN A 164 12.18 3.70 -7.63
C GLN A 164 10.90 3.08 -7.08
N SER A 165 11.02 2.15 -6.14
CA SER A 165 9.88 1.47 -5.55
C SER A 165 10.00 1.40 -4.03
N ILE A 166 8.92 1.77 -3.33
CA ILE A 166 8.76 1.62 -1.88
C ILE A 166 7.53 0.75 -1.67
N ILE A 167 7.70 -0.41 -1.07
CA ILE A 167 6.67 -1.45 -1.08
C ILE A 167 6.47 -2.03 0.30
N ASN A 168 5.21 -2.05 0.73
CA ASN A 168 4.81 -2.79 1.92
C ASN A 168 4.95 -4.29 1.64
N ASP A 169 5.78 -4.97 2.42
CA ASP A 169 6.04 -6.39 2.26
C ASP A 169 5.17 -7.29 3.15
N HIS A 170 4.20 -6.70 3.84
CA HIS A 170 3.23 -7.48 4.60
C HIS A 170 2.44 -8.42 3.70
N GLU A 171 2.52 -9.72 4.00
CA GLU A 171 1.81 -10.73 3.22
C GLU A 171 0.33 -10.76 3.56
N THR A 172 -0.50 -10.27 2.65
CA THR A 172 -1.96 -10.34 2.79
C THR A 172 -2.49 -11.58 2.09
N PRO A 173 -3.20 -12.48 2.81
CA PRO A 173 -3.75 -13.69 2.20
C PRO A 173 -4.70 -13.37 1.05
N VAL A 174 -4.47 -13.99 -0.09
CA VAL A 174 -5.32 -13.91 -1.27
C VAL A 174 -6.39 -15.02 -1.26
N ALA A 175 -7.36 -14.94 -2.16
CA ALA A 175 -8.48 -15.89 -2.23
C ALA A 175 -8.05 -17.38 -2.27
N GLY A 176 -6.91 -17.69 -2.87
CA GLY A 176 -6.36 -19.05 -2.90
C GLY A 176 -6.19 -19.70 -1.53
N PHE A 177 -5.94 -18.92 -0.48
CA PHE A 177 -5.83 -19.42 0.89
C PHE A 177 -7.16 -19.91 1.49
N VAL A 178 -8.30 -19.57 0.87
CA VAL A 178 -9.61 -20.08 1.28
C VAL A 178 -9.77 -21.52 0.82
N LEU A 179 -9.29 -21.82 -0.38
CA LEU A 179 -9.37 -23.15 -1.00
C LEU A 179 -8.26 -24.07 -0.50
N ASP A 180 -7.06 -23.53 -0.35
CA ASP A 180 -5.88 -24.26 0.16
C ASP A 180 -5.24 -23.48 1.31
N PRO A 181 -5.50 -23.87 2.57
CA PRO A 181 -4.91 -23.21 3.75
C PRO A 181 -3.39 -23.33 3.84
N ASP A 182 -2.80 -24.27 3.13
CA ASP A 182 -1.36 -24.51 3.08
C ASP A 182 -0.69 -23.86 1.85
N HIS A 183 -1.48 -23.13 1.06
CA HIS A 183 -0.98 -22.40 -0.09
C HIS A 183 0.21 -21.52 0.27
N SER A 184 1.29 -21.64 -0.48
CA SER A 184 2.47 -20.80 -0.30
C SER A 184 2.22 -19.44 -0.93
N PHE A 185 2.42 -18.37 -0.17
CA PHE A 185 2.31 -17.00 -0.67
C PHE A 185 3.35 -16.71 -1.78
N GLY A 186 4.50 -17.38 -1.73
CA GLY A 186 5.58 -17.16 -2.71
C GLY A 186 6.25 -15.79 -2.61
N GLY A 187 6.25 -15.16 -1.44
CA GLY A 187 6.74 -13.80 -1.21
C GLY A 187 8.15 -13.55 -1.74
N LYS A 188 9.07 -14.52 -1.60
CA LYS A 188 10.43 -14.42 -2.17
C LYS A 188 10.41 -14.25 -3.69
N ARG A 189 9.56 -15.01 -4.40
CA ARG A 189 9.43 -14.90 -5.86
C ARG A 189 8.82 -13.56 -6.27
N ILE A 190 7.82 -13.10 -5.53
CA ILE A 190 7.17 -11.81 -5.76
C ILE A 190 8.19 -10.68 -5.61
N ARG A 191 8.98 -10.67 -4.52
CA ARG A 191 10.06 -9.69 -4.31
C ARG A 191 11.04 -9.68 -5.47
N GLN A 192 11.54 -10.84 -5.91
CA GLN A 192 12.46 -10.93 -7.06
C GLN A 192 11.87 -10.38 -8.36
N ILE A 193 10.57 -10.57 -8.60
CA ILE A 193 9.88 -10.01 -9.77
C ILE A 193 9.89 -8.48 -9.72
N ILE A 194 9.61 -7.91 -8.54
CA ILE A 194 9.55 -6.45 -8.34
C ILE A 194 10.96 -5.85 -8.50
N GLU A 195 11.95 -6.43 -7.83
CA GLU A 195 13.35 -5.99 -7.89
C GLU A 195 13.90 -5.98 -9.33
N LYS A 196 13.51 -6.96 -10.14
CA LYS A 196 13.88 -7.02 -11.56
C LYS A 196 13.14 -6.01 -12.46
N SER A 197 12.10 -5.37 -11.94
CA SER A 197 11.27 -4.43 -12.71
C SER A 197 11.59 -2.96 -12.39
N SER A 198 12.34 -2.68 -11.32
CA SER A 198 12.70 -1.33 -10.88
C SER A 198 14.21 -1.16 -10.73
N LYS A 199 14.65 0.08 -10.77
CA LYS A 199 16.05 0.47 -10.53
C LYS A 199 16.45 0.23 -9.07
N GLU A 200 15.58 0.55 -8.16
CA GLU A 200 15.78 0.42 -6.73
C GLU A 200 14.46 0.05 -6.06
N THR A 201 14.51 -0.89 -5.14
CA THR A 201 13.33 -1.32 -4.38
C THR A 201 13.64 -1.33 -2.89
N ASN A 202 12.81 -0.63 -2.12
CA ASN A 202 12.82 -0.61 -0.67
C ASN A 202 11.57 -1.29 -0.14
N PHE A 203 11.74 -2.37 0.61
CA PHE A 203 10.63 -3.05 1.29
C PHE A 203 10.52 -2.55 2.71
N ILE A 204 9.28 -2.26 3.12
CA ILE A 204 8.92 -1.80 4.46
C ILE A 204 7.78 -2.65 5.01
N ASN A 205 7.75 -2.85 6.34
CA ASN A 205 6.68 -3.59 7.04
C ASN A 205 6.05 -2.71 8.11
#